data_8b4c9a514675ee5086ac57b453c9869a
#
_entry.id   8b4c9a514675ee5086ac57b453c9869a
#
_cell.length_a   1.000
_cell.length_b   1.000
_cell.length_c   1.000
_cell.angle_alpha   90.00
_cell.angle_beta   90.00
_cell.angle_gamma   90.00
#
_symmetry.space_group_name_H-M   'P 1'
#
loop_
_entity.id
_entity.type
_entity.pdbx_description
1 polymer ?
#
loop_
_entity_poly.entity_id
_entity_poly.type
_entity_poly.pdbx_seq_one_letter_code
_entity_poly.pdbx_strand_id
1 'polypeptide(L)'
;MARIAYHNADAEAFAATRHLTDDGLTAWRAAVTRHLAPRPGMRLLDLGAGTGSWARAFTDWFPGVEVVAVEPSAAMRARCGFAPLVAGDAEHLPLADGSVDGAWLSTVIHHVPDLAAAARELRRVLRPGAPVLIRSAFAGRHEAITLFDYFPEAIRVLDTYPGIADVGAAFAAAGFATAAVKQVPQVTAPSLREAAAGLRREAHTPLQLITDAEYAAGVQRLREAARTHDGPVVDALDLLVLR
;
A
#
# COMPACT_ATOMS: atom_id res chain seq x y z
N MET A 1 7.76 15.72 2.44
CA MET A 1 6.97 14.48 2.54
C MET A 1 5.51 14.80 2.78
N ALA A 2 4.62 14.24 1.95
CA ALA A 2 3.17 14.42 2.11
C ALA A 2 2.68 13.49 3.22
N ARG A 3 2.53 14.03 4.44
CA ARG A 3 2.00 13.27 5.58
C ARG A 3 0.58 13.70 5.85
N ILE A 4 -0.33 12.74 5.88
CA ILE A 4 -1.71 12.93 6.34
C ILE A 4 -1.87 12.13 7.62
N ALA A 5 -2.36 12.79 8.68
CA ALA A 5 -2.88 12.07 9.83
C ALA A 5 -4.26 11.52 9.46
N TYR A 6 -4.41 10.21 9.42
CA TYR A 6 -5.71 9.58 9.17
C TYR A 6 -6.67 9.85 10.33
N HIS A 7 -7.61 10.74 10.11
CA HIS A 7 -8.74 10.99 11.01
C HIS A 7 -9.91 10.04 10.71
N ASN A 8 -10.98 10.14 11.48
CA ASN A 8 -12.11 9.23 11.33
C ASN A 8 -12.76 9.26 9.95
N ALA A 9 -12.86 10.44 9.30
CA ALA A 9 -13.41 10.57 7.96
C ALA A 9 -12.53 9.90 6.89
N ASP A 10 -11.20 10.03 7.01
CA ASP A 10 -10.25 9.40 6.08
C ASP A 10 -10.29 7.88 6.21
N ALA A 11 -10.35 7.37 7.45
CA ALA A 11 -10.44 5.95 7.72
C ALA A 11 -11.76 5.34 7.20
N GLU A 12 -12.87 6.07 7.27
CA GLU A 12 -14.16 5.66 6.73
C GLU A 12 -14.13 5.63 5.19
N ALA A 13 -13.64 6.70 4.56
CA ALA A 13 -13.50 6.77 3.10
C ALA A 13 -12.57 5.67 2.58
N PHE A 14 -11.44 5.43 3.27
CA PHE A 14 -10.51 4.36 2.93
C PHE A 14 -11.17 2.98 3.04
N ALA A 15 -11.88 2.70 4.13
CA ALA A 15 -12.61 1.44 4.33
C ALA A 15 -13.68 1.21 3.27
N ALA A 16 -14.35 2.27 2.81
CA ALA A 16 -15.43 2.17 1.83
C ALA A 16 -14.95 1.97 0.38
N THR A 17 -13.72 2.38 0.03
CA THR A 17 -13.29 2.52 -1.37
C THR A 17 -12.04 1.74 -1.74
N ARG A 18 -11.24 1.27 -0.77
CA ARG A 18 -9.95 0.63 -1.02
C ARG A 18 -10.02 -0.91 -0.96
N HIS A 19 -11.09 -1.46 -1.51
CA HIS A 19 -11.21 -2.90 -1.68
C HIS A 19 -10.85 -3.27 -3.11
N LEU A 20 -9.77 -4.06 -3.26
CA LEU A 20 -9.53 -4.73 -4.53
C LEU A 20 -10.52 -5.87 -4.68
N THR A 21 -11.05 -6.04 -5.89
CA THR A 21 -11.85 -7.20 -6.26
C THR A 21 -10.98 -8.46 -6.27
N ASP A 22 -11.56 -9.64 -6.28
CA ASP A 22 -10.82 -10.90 -6.40
C ASP A 22 -9.93 -10.93 -7.64
N ASP A 23 -10.41 -10.40 -8.76
CA ASP A 23 -9.62 -10.23 -9.99
C ASP A 23 -8.43 -9.28 -9.77
N GLY A 24 -8.64 -8.16 -9.08
CA GLY A 24 -7.58 -7.22 -8.73
C GLY A 24 -6.55 -7.81 -7.78
N LEU A 25 -6.92 -8.78 -6.96
CA LEU A 25 -6.06 -9.47 -6.00
C LEU A 25 -5.24 -10.62 -6.61
N THR A 26 -5.69 -11.20 -7.73
CA THR A 26 -5.07 -12.41 -8.33
C THR A 26 -3.60 -12.20 -8.66
N ALA A 27 -3.24 -11.09 -9.32
CA ALA A 27 -1.85 -10.80 -9.67
C ALA A 27 -0.99 -10.55 -8.42
N TRP A 28 -1.55 -9.93 -7.39
CA TRP A 28 -0.88 -9.71 -6.11
C TRP A 28 -0.64 -11.02 -5.37
N ARG A 29 -1.62 -11.94 -5.34
CA ARG A 29 -1.44 -13.27 -4.77
C ARG A 29 -0.28 -14.01 -5.44
N ALA A 30 -0.20 -13.98 -6.77
CA ALA A 30 0.89 -14.60 -7.52
C ALA A 30 2.25 -13.94 -7.20
N ALA A 31 2.30 -12.61 -7.15
CA ALA A 31 3.52 -11.86 -6.81
C ALA A 31 4.01 -12.17 -5.39
N VAL A 32 3.11 -12.15 -4.40
CA VAL A 32 3.44 -12.50 -3.02
C VAL A 32 3.90 -13.95 -2.93
N THR A 33 3.19 -14.89 -3.55
CA THR A 33 3.60 -16.32 -3.57
C THR A 33 5.01 -16.48 -4.11
N ARG A 34 5.35 -15.79 -5.20
CA ARG A 34 6.68 -15.88 -5.83
C ARG A 34 7.80 -15.37 -4.92
N HIS A 35 7.59 -14.25 -4.24
CA HIS A 35 8.67 -13.54 -3.53
C HIS A 35 8.75 -13.90 -2.04
N LEU A 36 7.65 -14.27 -1.44
CA LEU A 36 7.59 -14.69 -0.03
C LEU A 36 7.72 -16.21 0.12
N ALA A 37 7.21 -16.99 -0.86
CA ALA A 37 7.12 -18.46 -0.80
C ALA A 37 6.45 -18.96 0.50
N PRO A 38 5.21 -18.51 0.79
CA PRO A 38 4.56 -18.75 2.08
C PRO A 38 4.35 -20.25 2.32
N ARG A 39 4.56 -20.68 3.57
CA ARG A 39 4.38 -22.07 4.02
C ARG A 39 3.67 -22.07 5.37
N PRO A 40 2.92 -23.15 5.70
CA PRO A 40 2.33 -23.31 7.03
C PRO A 40 3.36 -23.14 8.14
N GLY A 41 2.98 -22.44 9.19
CA GLY A 41 3.85 -22.10 10.32
C GLY A 41 4.70 -20.85 10.14
N MET A 42 4.72 -20.24 8.95
CA MET A 42 5.33 -18.91 8.77
C MET A 42 4.49 -17.83 9.42
N ARG A 43 5.16 -16.80 9.93
CA ARG A 43 4.54 -15.61 10.52
C ARG A 43 4.85 -14.36 9.69
N LEU A 44 3.81 -13.69 9.20
CA LEU A 44 3.91 -12.49 8.38
C LEU A 44 3.55 -11.25 9.16
N LEU A 45 4.33 -10.19 8.96
CA LEU A 45 3.99 -8.84 9.41
C LEU A 45 3.23 -8.10 8.29
N ASP A 46 2.01 -7.63 8.57
CA ASP A 46 1.31 -6.62 7.77
C ASP A 46 1.49 -5.27 8.48
N LEU A 47 2.45 -4.47 8.00
CA LEU A 47 2.83 -3.20 8.60
C LEU A 47 2.07 -2.05 7.95
N GLY A 48 1.37 -1.26 8.77
CA GLY A 48 0.42 -0.26 8.31
C GLY A 48 -0.85 -0.92 7.77
N ALA A 49 -1.36 -1.90 8.51
CA ALA A 49 -2.43 -2.79 8.07
C ALA A 49 -3.76 -2.08 7.78
N GLY A 50 -3.93 -0.83 8.24
CA GLY A 50 -5.14 -0.06 8.04
C GLY A 50 -6.37 -0.78 8.57
N THR A 51 -7.30 -1.10 7.69
CA THR A 51 -8.53 -1.84 8.03
C THR A 51 -8.36 -3.37 7.98
N GLY A 52 -7.15 -3.87 7.79
CA GLY A 52 -6.81 -5.30 7.81
C GLY A 52 -7.14 -6.09 6.55
N SER A 53 -7.36 -5.42 5.43
CA SER A 53 -7.76 -6.09 4.18
C SER A 53 -6.68 -7.05 3.67
N TRP A 54 -5.40 -6.66 3.72
CA TRP A 54 -4.29 -7.53 3.30
C TRP A 54 -4.06 -8.66 4.28
N ALA A 55 -4.14 -8.40 5.58
CA ALA A 55 -4.02 -9.44 6.59
C ALA A 55 -5.07 -10.55 6.39
N ARG A 56 -6.34 -10.18 6.11
CA ARG A 56 -7.40 -11.15 5.74
C ARG A 56 -7.04 -11.91 4.47
N ALA A 57 -6.68 -11.20 3.40
CA ALA A 57 -6.32 -11.83 2.13
C ALA A 57 -5.18 -12.85 2.29
N PHE A 58 -4.15 -12.56 3.07
CA PHE A 58 -3.06 -13.50 3.34
C PHE A 58 -3.51 -14.74 4.10
N THR A 59 -4.39 -14.58 5.07
CA THR A 59 -4.96 -15.70 5.83
C THR A 59 -5.78 -16.62 4.91
N ASP A 60 -6.57 -16.02 4.02
CA ASP A 60 -7.40 -16.77 3.06
C ASP A 60 -6.56 -17.46 1.98
N TRP A 61 -5.49 -16.79 1.51
CA TRP A 61 -4.64 -17.31 0.44
C TRP A 61 -3.67 -18.40 0.89
N PHE A 62 -3.20 -18.33 2.14
CA PHE A 62 -2.09 -19.15 2.63
C PHE A 62 -2.46 -19.87 3.95
N PRO A 63 -3.23 -20.97 3.87
CA PRO A 63 -3.63 -21.72 5.06
C PRO A 63 -2.43 -22.13 5.92
N GLY A 64 -2.53 -21.86 7.23
CA GLY A 64 -1.47 -22.16 8.19
C GLY A 64 -0.37 -21.09 8.29
N VAL A 65 -0.46 -19.99 7.55
CA VAL A 65 0.35 -18.79 7.75
C VAL A 65 -0.30 -17.94 8.85
N GLU A 66 0.47 -17.53 9.83
CA GLU A 66 0.05 -16.56 10.85
C GLU A 66 0.32 -15.14 10.36
N VAL A 67 -0.66 -14.25 10.49
CA VAL A 67 -0.47 -12.83 10.17
C VAL A 67 -0.58 -12.00 11.44
N VAL A 68 0.39 -11.13 11.67
CA VAL A 68 0.32 -10.09 12.69
C VAL A 68 0.20 -8.74 12.02
N ALA A 69 -0.90 -8.04 12.30
CA ALA A 69 -1.16 -6.71 11.78
C ALA A 69 -0.65 -5.65 12.76
N VAL A 70 0.10 -4.65 12.26
CA VAL A 70 0.57 -3.49 13.03
C VAL A 70 0.07 -2.22 12.37
N GLU A 71 -0.59 -1.34 13.15
CA GLU A 71 -1.20 -0.12 12.63
C GLU A 71 -1.07 1.03 13.64
N PRO A 72 -0.47 2.18 13.25
CA PRO A 72 -0.30 3.32 14.16
C PRO A 72 -1.59 4.12 14.41
N SER A 73 -2.50 4.22 13.40
CA SER A 73 -3.71 5.04 13.50
C SER A 73 -4.79 4.36 14.37
N ALA A 74 -5.18 5.00 15.46
CA ALA A 74 -6.30 4.53 16.28
C ALA A 74 -7.62 4.49 15.50
N ALA A 75 -7.84 5.44 14.59
CA ALA A 75 -9.04 5.49 13.74
C ALA A 75 -9.10 4.30 12.77
N MET A 76 -7.97 3.90 12.19
CA MET A 76 -7.87 2.71 11.34
C MET A 76 -8.04 1.44 12.17
N ARG A 77 -7.37 1.33 13.32
CA ARG A 77 -7.53 0.16 14.21
C ARG A 77 -8.97 -0.07 14.66
N ALA A 78 -9.70 1.01 14.96
CA ALA A 78 -11.12 0.92 15.36
C ALA A 78 -12.02 0.33 14.25
N ARG A 79 -11.58 0.37 13.00
CA ARG A 79 -12.28 -0.17 11.82
C ARG A 79 -11.65 -1.46 11.28
N CYS A 80 -10.60 -1.92 11.90
CA CYS A 80 -9.93 -3.15 11.47
C CYS A 80 -10.76 -4.37 11.88
N GLY A 81 -11.18 -5.15 10.88
CA GLY A 81 -11.90 -6.41 11.10
C GLY A 81 -10.97 -7.63 11.18
N PHE A 82 -9.69 -7.44 11.51
CA PHE A 82 -8.69 -8.50 11.58
C PHE A 82 -8.04 -8.55 12.98
N ALA A 83 -7.74 -9.77 13.44
CA ALA A 83 -6.98 -10.01 14.67
C ALA A 83 -5.96 -11.16 14.43
N PRO A 84 -4.76 -11.11 15.02
CA PRO A 84 -4.29 -10.10 15.98
C PRO A 84 -3.89 -8.77 15.32
N LEU A 85 -4.29 -7.66 15.93
CA LEU A 85 -3.94 -6.30 15.56
C LEU A 85 -3.23 -5.62 16.72
N VAL A 86 -2.05 -5.06 16.47
CA VAL A 86 -1.22 -4.41 17.49
C VAL A 86 -1.03 -2.94 17.13
N ALA A 87 -1.10 -2.07 18.14
CA ALA A 87 -0.74 -0.66 17.99
C ALA A 87 0.79 -0.52 17.91
N GLY A 88 1.29 0.14 16.86
CA GLY A 88 2.72 0.36 16.66
C GLY A 88 2.97 1.08 15.34
N ASP A 89 4.18 1.58 15.17
CA ASP A 89 4.63 2.23 13.95
C ASP A 89 5.86 1.52 13.35
N ALA A 90 6.31 2.00 12.19
CA ALA A 90 7.43 1.38 11.48
C ALA A 90 8.78 1.59 12.17
N GLU A 91 8.92 2.63 13.01
CA GLU A 91 10.15 3.00 13.69
C GLU A 91 10.32 2.28 15.04
N HIS A 92 9.19 1.73 15.58
CA HIS A 92 9.13 1.04 16.87
C HIS A 92 8.14 -0.12 16.79
N LEU A 93 8.60 -1.26 16.25
CA LEU A 93 7.74 -2.44 16.09
C LEU A 93 7.59 -3.19 17.42
N PRO A 94 6.35 -3.40 17.90
CA PRO A 94 6.08 -4.12 19.16
C PRO A 94 6.19 -5.64 18.97
N LEU A 95 7.27 -6.09 18.34
CA LEU A 95 7.56 -7.48 18.02
C LEU A 95 8.95 -7.86 18.52
N ALA A 96 9.13 -9.11 18.89
CA ALA A 96 10.43 -9.64 19.28
C ALA A 96 11.39 -9.77 18.10
N ASP A 97 12.69 -9.77 18.37
CA ASP A 97 13.74 -9.98 17.38
C ASP A 97 13.56 -11.34 16.69
N GLY A 98 13.74 -11.37 15.37
CA GLY A 98 13.68 -12.60 14.59
C GLY A 98 12.36 -13.37 14.69
N SER A 99 11.25 -12.65 14.91
CA SER A 99 9.94 -13.27 15.18
C SER A 99 9.04 -13.42 13.96
N VAL A 100 9.41 -12.84 12.80
CA VAL A 100 8.60 -12.90 11.57
C VAL A 100 9.41 -13.38 10.36
N ASP A 101 8.74 -14.07 9.44
CA ASP A 101 9.34 -14.71 8.27
C ASP A 101 9.21 -13.85 6.99
N GLY A 102 8.55 -12.71 7.09
CA GLY A 102 8.41 -11.73 6.02
C GLY A 102 7.59 -10.53 6.47
N ALA A 103 7.75 -9.41 5.76
CA ALA A 103 6.99 -8.21 6.01
C ALA A 103 6.32 -7.72 4.71
N TRP A 104 5.08 -7.28 4.84
CA TRP A 104 4.29 -6.64 3.82
C TRP A 104 3.97 -5.20 4.22
N LEU A 105 4.23 -4.26 3.32
CA LEU A 105 3.87 -2.85 3.44
C LEU A 105 3.06 -2.44 2.21
N SER A 106 1.80 -2.10 2.38
CA SER A 106 0.96 -1.70 1.27
C SER A 106 0.54 -0.25 1.37
N THR A 107 1.04 0.59 0.47
CA THR A 107 0.77 2.04 0.42
C THR A 107 1.08 2.78 1.74
N VAL A 108 2.12 2.35 2.43
CA VAL A 108 2.54 2.84 3.75
C VAL A 108 3.85 3.61 3.70
N ILE A 109 4.76 3.23 2.80
CA ILE A 109 6.16 3.70 2.82
C ILE A 109 6.30 5.24 2.76
N HIS A 110 5.38 5.93 2.10
CA HIS A 110 5.35 7.38 2.01
C HIS A 110 4.83 8.08 3.29
N HIS A 111 4.30 7.30 4.23
CA HIS A 111 3.90 7.78 5.56
C HIS A 111 4.99 7.57 6.62
N VAL A 112 6.03 6.79 6.32
CA VAL A 112 7.12 6.50 7.25
C VAL A 112 8.03 7.72 7.38
N PRO A 113 8.19 8.28 8.59
CA PRO A 113 8.98 9.49 8.81
C PRO A 113 10.48 9.28 8.59
N ASP A 114 11.01 8.20 9.16
CA ASP A 114 12.42 7.82 9.09
C ASP A 114 12.54 6.41 8.48
N LEU A 115 12.85 6.37 7.17
CA LEU A 115 13.05 5.11 6.44
C LEU A 115 14.21 4.28 7.01
N ALA A 116 15.25 4.94 7.54
CA ALA A 116 16.40 4.23 8.10
C ALA A 116 16.06 3.59 9.46
N ALA A 117 15.27 4.28 10.30
CA ALA A 117 14.74 3.69 11.54
C ALA A 117 13.83 2.51 11.25
N ALA A 118 12.89 2.67 10.31
CA ALA A 118 12.00 1.58 9.89
C ALA A 118 12.77 0.37 9.32
N ALA A 119 13.81 0.61 8.52
CA ALA A 119 14.65 -0.45 7.99
C ALA A 119 15.38 -1.22 9.11
N ARG A 120 15.90 -0.52 10.12
CA ARG A 120 16.54 -1.15 11.29
C ARG A 120 15.54 -2.00 12.08
N GLU A 121 14.35 -1.48 12.33
CA GLU A 121 13.29 -2.21 13.06
C GLU A 121 12.81 -3.45 12.28
N LEU A 122 12.59 -3.30 10.96
CA LEU A 122 12.27 -4.44 10.10
C LEU A 122 13.40 -5.47 10.11
N ARG A 123 14.68 -5.04 10.08
CA ARG A 123 15.81 -5.96 10.17
C ARG A 123 15.86 -6.69 11.51
N ARG A 124 15.53 -6.01 12.62
CA ARG A 124 15.48 -6.59 13.95
C ARG A 124 14.42 -7.68 14.07
N VAL A 125 13.19 -7.42 13.60
CA VAL A 125 12.06 -8.34 13.79
C VAL A 125 12.03 -9.49 12.78
N LEU A 126 12.66 -9.31 11.61
CA LEU A 126 12.73 -10.32 10.57
C LEU A 126 13.79 -11.38 10.86
N ARG A 127 13.46 -12.64 10.59
CA ARG A 127 14.44 -13.72 10.56
C ARG A 127 15.51 -13.48 9.47
N PRO A 128 16.72 -13.99 9.62
CA PRO A 128 17.76 -13.86 8.60
C PRO A 128 17.27 -14.33 7.22
N GLY A 129 17.44 -13.47 6.19
CA GLY A 129 17.03 -13.75 4.81
C GLY A 129 15.53 -13.58 4.51
N ALA A 130 14.71 -13.25 5.51
CA ALA A 130 13.29 -12.98 5.31
C ALA A 130 13.08 -11.71 4.48
N PRO A 131 12.13 -11.71 3.52
CA PRO A 131 11.93 -10.58 2.62
C PRO A 131 11.05 -9.49 3.23
N VAL A 132 11.27 -8.25 2.74
CA VAL A 132 10.32 -7.14 2.84
C VAL A 132 9.72 -6.90 1.47
N LEU A 133 8.39 -6.90 1.38
CA LEU A 133 7.62 -6.66 0.18
C LEU A 133 6.88 -5.32 0.34
N ILE A 134 7.20 -4.34 -0.49
CA ILE A 134 6.59 -3.01 -0.44
C ILE A 134 5.78 -2.77 -1.71
N ARG A 135 4.45 -2.73 -1.56
CA ARG A 135 3.50 -2.34 -2.59
C ARG A 135 3.22 -0.85 -2.46
N SER A 136 3.57 -0.05 -3.47
CA SER A 136 3.32 1.39 -3.41
C SER A 136 3.31 2.04 -4.81
N ALA A 137 2.81 3.28 -4.88
CA ALA A 137 3.23 4.25 -5.85
C ALA A 137 4.50 4.94 -5.33
N PHE A 138 5.47 5.20 -6.20
CA PHE A 138 6.73 5.87 -5.88
C PHE A 138 6.88 7.14 -6.72
N ALA A 139 7.68 8.11 -6.25
CA ALA A 139 8.00 9.31 -7.00
C ALA A 139 8.50 8.98 -8.43
N GLY A 140 8.03 9.76 -9.42
CA GLY A 140 8.38 9.59 -10.82
C GLY A 140 7.78 8.35 -11.51
N ARG A 141 6.78 7.69 -10.90
CA ARG A 141 6.20 6.44 -11.44
C ARG A 141 4.67 6.49 -11.40
N HIS A 142 4.09 7.34 -12.22
CA HIS A 142 2.64 7.61 -12.26
C HIS A 142 1.94 7.04 -13.50
N GLU A 143 2.67 6.69 -14.56
CA GLU A 143 2.13 6.42 -15.91
C GLU A 143 1.17 5.21 -15.95
N ALA A 144 1.29 4.30 -14.99
CA ALA A 144 0.44 3.11 -14.89
C ALA A 144 -0.68 3.25 -13.84
N ILE A 145 -1.00 4.48 -13.42
CA ILE A 145 -2.01 4.76 -12.41
C ILE A 145 -3.02 5.75 -13.00
N THR A 146 -4.18 5.24 -13.37
CA THR A 146 -5.28 5.95 -14.06
C THR A 146 -5.68 7.25 -13.36
N LEU A 147 -5.53 7.34 -12.04
CA LEU A 147 -5.83 8.55 -11.29
C LEU A 147 -5.10 9.78 -11.87
N PHE A 148 -3.84 9.63 -12.25
CA PHE A 148 -2.99 10.73 -12.71
C PHE A 148 -3.29 11.17 -14.14
N ASP A 149 -3.97 10.38 -14.96
CA ASP A 149 -4.49 10.78 -16.28
C ASP A 149 -5.54 11.89 -16.14
N TYR A 150 -6.32 11.83 -15.06
CA TYR A 150 -7.41 12.79 -14.81
C TYR A 150 -7.05 13.87 -13.78
N PHE A 151 -6.06 13.62 -12.94
CA PHE A 151 -5.56 14.54 -11.92
C PHE A 151 -4.05 14.76 -12.07
N PRO A 152 -3.58 15.30 -13.22
CA PRO A 152 -2.13 15.51 -13.42
C PRO A 152 -1.52 16.45 -12.39
N GLU A 153 -2.31 17.35 -11.81
CA GLU A 153 -1.87 18.24 -10.74
C GLU A 153 -1.46 17.47 -9.48
N ALA A 154 -1.97 16.26 -9.29
CA ALA A 154 -1.62 15.41 -8.15
C ALA A 154 -0.26 14.71 -8.30
N ILE A 155 0.34 14.72 -9.51
CA ILE A 155 1.68 14.17 -9.75
C ILE A 155 2.71 14.86 -8.88
N ARG A 156 2.62 16.20 -8.70
CA ARG A 156 3.54 16.93 -7.82
C ARG A 156 3.50 16.46 -6.37
N VAL A 157 2.36 15.91 -5.93
CA VAL A 157 2.25 15.32 -4.59
C VAL A 157 2.91 13.95 -4.56
N LEU A 158 2.67 13.11 -5.57
CA LEU A 158 3.37 11.83 -5.71
C LEU A 158 4.89 12.02 -5.74
N ASP A 159 5.39 13.06 -6.41
CA ASP A 159 6.82 13.34 -6.51
C ASP A 159 7.46 13.76 -5.18
N THR A 160 6.66 14.00 -4.14
CA THR A 160 7.15 14.16 -2.76
C THR A 160 7.33 12.84 -2.00
N TYR A 161 6.85 11.73 -2.56
CA TYR A 161 7.03 10.39 -1.96
C TYR A 161 8.49 9.94 -2.11
N PRO A 162 8.95 9.00 -1.29
CA PRO A 162 10.24 8.39 -1.54
C PRO A 162 10.24 7.67 -2.89
N GLY A 163 11.31 7.82 -3.65
CA GLY A 163 11.56 7.00 -4.82
C GLY A 163 12.05 5.60 -4.45
N ILE A 164 12.04 4.68 -5.41
CA ILE A 164 12.57 3.31 -5.21
C ILE A 164 14.03 3.34 -4.78
N ALA A 165 14.83 4.27 -5.36
CA ALA A 165 16.24 4.43 -5.01
C ALA A 165 16.43 4.92 -3.57
N ASP A 166 15.58 5.83 -3.09
CA ASP A 166 15.65 6.35 -1.72
C ASP A 166 15.34 5.26 -0.70
N VAL A 167 14.29 4.47 -0.95
CA VAL A 167 13.94 3.32 -0.11
C VAL A 167 15.06 2.29 -0.15
N GLY A 168 15.57 1.97 -1.35
CA GLY A 168 16.67 1.02 -1.53
C GLY A 168 17.93 1.44 -0.75
N ALA A 169 18.30 2.72 -0.80
CA ALA A 169 19.47 3.24 -0.07
C ALA A 169 19.28 3.18 1.46
N ALA A 170 18.10 3.59 1.96
CA ALA A 170 17.79 3.53 3.39
C ALA A 170 17.82 2.09 3.93
N PHE A 171 17.27 1.16 3.18
CA PHE A 171 17.24 -0.26 3.55
C PHE A 171 18.60 -0.94 3.39
N ALA A 172 19.40 -0.53 2.42
CA ALA A 172 20.77 -1.04 2.25
C ALA A 172 21.64 -0.74 3.49
N ALA A 173 21.48 0.41 4.12
CA ALA A 173 22.17 0.76 5.36
C ALA A 173 21.80 -0.18 6.53
N ALA A 174 20.65 -0.85 6.49
CA ALA A 174 20.23 -1.86 7.45
C ALA A 174 20.55 -3.30 6.99
N GLY A 175 21.31 -3.48 5.89
CA GLY A 175 21.74 -4.77 5.38
C GLY A 175 20.74 -5.48 4.47
N PHE A 176 19.77 -4.78 3.91
CA PHE A 176 18.91 -5.30 2.85
C PHE A 176 19.49 -4.99 1.46
N ALA A 177 19.21 -5.83 0.48
CA ALA A 177 19.49 -5.58 -0.92
C ALA A 177 18.17 -5.58 -1.72
N THR A 178 18.10 -4.75 -2.76
CA THR A 178 16.98 -4.79 -3.71
C THR A 178 17.05 -6.07 -4.54
N ALA A 179 16.13 -6.97 -4.32
CA ALA A 179 16.05 -8.26 -5.01
C ALA A 179 15.18 -8.19 -6.29
N ALA A 180 14.14 -7.35 -6.29
CA ALA A 180 13.29 -7.13 -7.46
C ALA A 180 12.51 -5.83 -7.38
N VAL A 181 12.17 -5.28 -8.55
CA VAL A 181 11.15 -4.25 -8.75
C VAL A 181 10.22 -4.76 -9.85
N LYS A 182 8.92 -4.82 -9.58
CA LYS A 182 7.92 -5.33 -10.53
C LYS A 182 6.69 -4.42 -10.52
N GLN A 183 6.19 -4.06 -11.68
CA GLN A 183 4.83 -3.54 -11.80
C GLN A 183 3.82 -4.69 -11.74
N VAL A 184 2.83 -4.58 -10.87
CA VAL A 184 1.79 -5.59 -10.69
C VAL A 184 0.45 -4.96 -11.08
N PRO A 185 -0.16 -5.42 -12.18
CA PRO A 185 -1.46 -4.91 -12.61
C PRO A 185 -2.57 -5.35 -11.64
N GLN A 186 -3.55 -4.48 -11.46
CA GLN A 186 -4.71 -4.73 -10.62
C GLN A 186 -5.95 -4.06 -11.23
N VAL A 187 -7.05 -4.77 -11.28
CA VAL A 187 -8.35 -4.20 -11.62
C VAL A 187 -8.82 -3.40 -10.40
N THR A 188 -8.98 -2.09 -10.58
CA THR A 188 -9.39 -1.17 -9.50
C THR A 188 -10.86 -0.79 -9.58
N ALA A 189 -11.45 -0.89 -10.75
CA ALA A 189 -12.91 -0.76 -10.94
C ALA A 189 -13.37 -1.52 -12.20
N PRO A 190 -14.62 -2.00 -12.24
CA PRO A 190 -15.18 -2.67 -13.42
C PRO A 190 -15.33 -1.75 -14.64
N SER A 191 -15.43 -0.44 -14.39
CA SER A 191 -15.49 0.59 -15.44
C SER A 191 -15.01 1.94 -14.92
N LEU A 192 -14.63 2.82 -15.83
CA LEU A 192 -14.28 4.21 -15.49
C LEU A 192 -15.48 4.96 -14.89
N ARG A 193 -16.69 4.60 -15.26
CA ARG A 193 -17.94 5.15 -14.69
C ARG A 193 -18.08 4.80 -13.21
N GLU A 194 -17.81 3.55 -12.86
CA GLU A 194 -17.83 3.10 -11.46
C GLU A 194 -16.69 3.70 -10.65
N ALA A 195 -15.50 3.80 -11.26
CA ALA A 195 -14.36 4.51 -10.65
C ALA A 195 -14.72 5.97 -10.34
N ALA A 196 -15.36 6.67 -11.27
CA ALA A 196 -15.80 8.06 -11.09
C ALA A 196 -16.90 8.19 -10.01
N ALA A 197 -17.83 7.25 -9.94
CA ALA A 197 -18.90 7.24 -8.93
C ALA A 197 -18.37 6.92 -7.53
N GLY A 198 -17.39 6.01 -7.45
CA GLY A 198 -16.76 5.57 -6.21
C GLY A 198 -15.64 6.48 -5.69
N LEU A 199 -15.21 7.48 -6.47
CA LEU A 199 -14.10 8.35 -6.09
C LEU A 199 -14.42 9.11 -4.79
N ARG A 200 -13.52 8.99 -3.81
CA ARG A 200 -13.56 9.74 -2.55
C ARG A 200 -12.20 10.42 -2.35
N ARG A 201 -12.21 11.75 -2.29
CA ARG A 201 -10.98 12.56 -2.14
C ARG A 201 -10.16 12.11 -0.94
N GLU A 202 -10.85 11.84 0.17
CA GLU A 202 -10.30 11.48 1.47
C GLU A 202 -9.57 10.12 1.46
N ALA A 203 -9.86 9.27 0.49
CA ALA A 203 -9.21 7.97 0.34
C ALA A 203 -7.87 8.04 -0.43
N HIS A 204 -7.52 9.20 -0.99
CA HIS A 204 -6.35 9.38 -1.85
C HIS A 204 -5.50 10.55 -1.39
N THR A 205 -4.37 10.26 -0.73
CA THR A 205 -3.41 11.29 -0.28
C THR A 205 -3.07 12.32 -1.36
N PRO A 206 -2.77 11.93 -2.63
CA PRO A 206 -2.48 12.92 -3.65
C PRO A 206 -3.65 13.88 -3.94
N LEU A 207 -4.90 13.42 -3.84
CA LEU A 207 -6.07 14.26 -4.08
C LEU A 207 -6.39 15.19 -2.90
N GLN A 208 -6.07 14.79 -1.69
CA GLN A 208 -6.28 15.64 -0.50
C GLN A 208 -5.38 16.87 -0.52
N LEU A 209 -4.22 16.78 -1.16
CA LEU A 209 -3.17 17.80 -1.15
C LEU A 209 -3.15 18.69 -2.41
N ILE A 210 -4.09 18.52 -3.33
CA ILE A 210 -4.36 19.47 -4.40
C ILE A 210 -5.48 20.45 -4.01
N THR A 211 -5.56 21.59 -4.68
CA THR A 211 -6.59 22.58 -4.42
C THR A 211 -7.99 22.09 -4.81
N ASP A 212 -9.03 22.73 -4.27
CA ASP A 212 -10.42 22.38 -4.61
C ASP A 212 -10.72 22.60 -6.10
N ALA A 213 -10.14 23.63 -6.70
CA ALA A 213 -10.29 23.93 -8.13
C ALA A 213 -9.66 22.83 -9.00
N GLU A 214 -8.44 22.38 -8.66
CA GLU A 214 -7.76 21.28 -9.35
C GLU A 214 -8.51 19.95 -9.19
N TYR A 215 -9.02 19.69 -7.99
CA TYR A 215 -9.85 18.51 -7.73
C TYR A 215 -11.14 18.53 -8.56
N ALA A 216 -11.85 19.66 -8.57
CA ALA A 216 -13.08 19.82 -9.35
C ALA A 216 -12.83 19.64 -10.87
N ALA A 217 -11.74 20.21 -11.40
CA ALA A 217 -11.33 20.04 -12.80
C ALA A 217 -11.01 18.57 -13.12
N GLY A 218 -10.29 17.87 -12.22
CA GLY A 218 -9.99 16.44 -12.36
C GLY A 218 -11.25 15.56 -12.37
N VAL A 219 -12.20 15.83 -11.48
CA VAL A 219 -13.50 15.13 -11.45
C VAL A 219 -14.27 15.35 -12.74
N GLN A 220 -14.22 16.55 -13.32
CA GLN A 220 -14.87 16.83 -14.60
C GLN A 220 -14.22 16.01 -15.72
N ARG A 221 -12.88 16.02 -15.85
CA ARG A 221 -12.14 15.22 -16.85
C ARG A 221 -12.50 13.74 -16.74
N LEU A 222 -12.48 13.19 -15.51
CA LEU A 222 -12.80 11.79 -15.23
C LEU A 222 -14.25 11.44 -15.66
N ARG A 223 -15.22 12.30 -15.30
CA ARG A 223 -16.64 12.09 -15.67
C ARG A 223 -16.88 12.17 -17.17
N GLU A 224 -16.15 13.03 -17.86
CA GLU A 224 -16.25 13.15 -19.31
C GLU A 224 -15.69 11.92 -20.01
N ALA A 225 -14.51 11.47 -19.64
CA ALA A 225 -13.91 10.25 -20.15
C ALA A 225 -14.77 9.00 -19.86
N ALA A 226 -15.42 8.95 -18.71
CA ALA A 226 -16.31 7.86 -18.30
C ALA A 226 -17.59 7.72 -19.15
N ARG A 227 -17.87 8.67 -20.05
CA ARG A 227 -19.01 8.57 -21.00
C ARG A 227 -18.72 7.68 -22.19
N THR A 228 -17.45 7.56 -22.56
CA THR A 228 -17.00 6.89 -23.78
C THR A 228 -16.03 5.75 -23.55
N HIS A 229 -15.50 5.61 -22.33
CA HIS A 229 -14.58 4.54 -21.99
C HIS A 229 -15.32 3.33 -21.43
N ASP A 230 -15.31 2.24 -22.18
CA ASP A 230 -15.85 0.94 -21.78
C ASP A 230 -14.72 0.00 -21.36
N GLY A 231 -14.95 -0.78 -20.32
CA GLY A 231 -14.02 -1.79 -19.83
C GLY A 231 -13.44 -1.47 -18.43
N PRO A 232 -12.72 -2.42 -17.85
CA PRO A 232 -12.19 -2.30 -16.51
C PRO A 232 -11.07 -1.24 -16.44
N VAL A 233 -10.98 -0.58 -15.28
CA VAL A 233 -9.83 0.26 -14.94
C VAL A 233 -8.74 -0.65 -14.38
N VAL A 234 -7.58 -0.64 -15.03
CA VAL A 234 -6.43 -1.45 -14.64
C VAL A 234 -5.28 -0.51 -14.29
N ASP A 235 -4.97 -0.43 -13.03
CA ASP A 235 -3.77 0.27 -12.56
C ASP A 235 -2.63 -0.73 -12.35
N ALA A 236 -1.37 -0.26 -12.40
CA ALA A 236 -0.24 -1.06 -11.94
C ALA A 236 0.53 -0.30 -10.86
N LEU A 237 0.64 -0.92 -9.69
CA LEU A 237 1.51 -0.44 -8.62
C LEU A 237 2.83 -1.22 -8.61
N ASP A 238 3.87 -0.57 -8.10
CA ASP A 238 5.15 -1.24 -7.96
C ASP A 238 5.18 -2.15 -6.73
N LEU A 239 5.78 -3.32 -6.90
CA LEU A 239 6.26 -4.19 -5.84
C LEU A 239 7.78 -4.08 -5.77
N LEU A 240 8.29 -3.46 -4.72
CA LEU A 240 9.70 -3.48 -4.36
C LEU A 240 9.95 -4.63 -3.38
N VAL A 241 10.88 -5.50 -3.72
CA VAL A 241 11.29 -6.65 -2.91
C VAL A 241 12.69 -6.43 -2.39
N LEU A 242 12.86 -6.48 -1.08
CA LEU A 242 14.13 -6.31 -0.36
C LEU A 242 14.47 -7.60 0.41
N ARG A 243 15.75 -7.99 0.46
CA ARG A 243 16.24 -9.18 1.18
C ARG A 243 17.54 -8.89 1.93
#